data_6197cf7404a6266f4a2d04491d3b2d7d
#
_entry.id   6197cf7404a6266f4a2d04491d3b2d7d
#
_cell.length_a   1.000
_cell.length_b   1.000
_cell.length_c   1.000
_cell.angle_alpha   90.00
_cell.angle_beta   90.00
_cell.angle_gamma   90.00
#
_symmetry.space_group_name_H-M   'P 1'
#
loop_
_entity.id
_entity.type
_entity.pdbx_description
1 polymer ?
#
loop_
_entity_poly.entity_id
_entity_poly.type
_entity_poly.pdbx_seq_one_letter_code
_entity_poly.pdbx_strand_id
1 'polypeptide(L)'
;MDSYKLMDIKSVVAAIGIGSLAAVICYFVNDPVVENISKQLNANVDDVWKYYSRYGAPVVEELFKGAILVYLIRASKIGFNIDAAIYGFGVGAGFAIIENLYYVYVLGVETNLTVFVIRGFGTAIMHGGTMTLFAIIAKTMTDRKIWGKWGGFIPGFFTAAVFHSFYNHFFFNPLILTLLNVVTIPVILMLIFKRSERFLQNWLGVGFDTDQDLLDMVNQGKVGDTKVGEYLQSI
;
A
#
# COMPACT_ATOMS: atom_id res chain seq x y z
N MET A 1 22.46 -3.11 16.68
CA MET A 1 21.59 -1.98 16.28
C MET A 1 21.56 -1.92 14.75
N ASP A 2 20.68 -2.69 14.13
CA ASP A 2 20.54 -2.71 12.67
C ASP A 2 19.19 -2.10 12.29
N SER A 3 19.05 -0.81 12.57
CA SER A 3 17.81 -0.07 12.32
C SER A 3 17.61 0.36 10.85
N TYR A 4 18.60 0.11 10.00
CA TYR A 4 18.57 0.41 8.56
C TYR A 4 18.69 -0.87 7.72
N LYS A 5 17.87 -1.87 8.03
CA LYS A 5 17.73 -2.97 7.09
C LYS A 5 16.98 -2.46 5.86
N LEU A 6 17.73 -2.00 4.87
CA LEU A 6 17.21 -1.78 3.52
C LEU A 6 16.48 -3.06 3.12
N MET A 7 15.25 -2.91 2.64
CA MET A 7 14.42 -4.01 2.20
C MET A 7 15.17 -4.85 1.17
N ASP A 8 15.35 -6.12 1.42
CA ASP A 8 16.05 -7.01 0.50
C ASP A 8 15.17 -7.35 -0.71
N ILE A 9 15.79 -7.71 -1.81
CA ILE A 9 15.11 -8.05 -3.05
C ILE A 9 14.17 -9.26 -2.88
N LYS A 10 14.48 -10.16 -1.95
CA LYS A 10 13.64 -11.33 -1.63
C LYS A 10 12.28 -10.91 -1.07
N SER A 11 12.27 -9.89 -0.24
CA SER A 11 11.04 -9.32 0.33
C SER A 11 10.17 -8.68 -0.75
N VAL A 12 10.78 -7.99 -1.73
CA VAL A 12 10.05 -7.43 -2.88
C VAL A 12 9.45 -8.54 -3.74
N VAL A 13 10.24 -9.56 -4.07
CA VAL A 13 9.76 -10.72 -4.85
C VAL A 13 8.65 -11.46 -4.11
N ALA A 14 8.78 -11.62 -2.78
CA ALA A 14 7.72 -12.21 -1.97
C ALA A 14 6.43 -11.37 -1.99
N ALA A 15 6.52 -10.05 -1.91
CA ALA A 15 5.37 -9.15 -2.00
C ALA A 15 4.65 -9.30 -3.36
N ILE A 16 5.39 -9.35 -4.46
CA ILE A 16 4.86 -9.61 -5.80
C ILE A 16 4.16 -10.98 -5.85
N GLY A 17 4.80 -12.03 -5.35
CA GLY A 17 4.22 -13.38 -5.31
C GLY A 17 2.92 -13.45 -4.50
N ILE A 18 2.85 -12.75 -3.37
CA ILE A 18 1.66 -12.68 -2.52
C ILE A 18 0.54 -11.91 -3.23
N GLY A 19 0.87 -10.80 -3.89
CA GLY A 19 -0.09 -10.06 -4.71
C GLY A 19 -0.67 -10.91 -5.85
N SER A 20 0.19 -11.68 -6.51
CA SER A 20 -0.22 -12.64 -7.53
C SER A 20 -1.17 -13.71 -6.99
N LEU A 21 -0.89 -14.24 -5.80
CA LEU A 21 -1.77 -15.20 -5.13
C LEU A 21 -3.12 -14.57 -4.76
N ALA A 22 -3.12 -13.31 -4.29
CA ALA A 22 -4.35 -12.59 -3.99
C ALA A 22 -5.25 -12.45 -5.23
N ALA A 23 -4.68 -12.20 -6.42
CA ALA A 23 -5.44 -12.12 -7.66
C ALA A 23 -6.11 -13.47 -8.01
N VAL A 24 -5.37 -14.57 -7.85
CA VAL A 24 -5.94 -15.93 -8.06
C VAL A 24 -7.09 -16.18 -7.10
N ILE A 25 -6.94 -15.84 -5.82
CA ILE A 25 -8.01 -16.00 -4.82
C ILE A 25 -9.22 -15.15 -5.19
N CYS A 26 -9.01 -13.88 -5.57
CA CYS A 26 -10.10 -12.99 -5.98
C CYS A 26 -10.88 -13.52 -7.18
N TYR A 27 -10.22 -14.15 -8.15
CA TYR A 27 -10.89 -14.83 -9.26
C TYR A 27 -11.90 -15.85 -8.75
N PHE A 28 -11.47 -16.77 -7.87
CA PHE A 28 -12.36 -17.81 -7.30
C PHE A 28 -13.44 -17.25 -6.36
N VAL A 29 -13.31 -16.02 -5.88
CA VAL A 29 -14.33 -15.36 -5.05
C VAL A 29 -15.30 -14.55 -5.91
N ASN A 30 -14.82 -13.79 -6.86
CA ASN A 30 -15.61 -12.84 -7.63
C ASN A 30 -16.61 -13.54 -8.56
N ASP A 31 -16.18 -14.59 -9.27
CA ASP A 31 -17.05 -15.31 -10.22
C ASP A 31 -18.29 -15.93 -9.55
N PRO A 32 -18.18 -16.72 -8.47
CA PRO A 32 -19.35 -17.24 -7.77
C PRO A 32 -20.26 -16.15 -7.17
N VAL A 33 -19.68 -15.04 -6.73
CA VAL A 33 -20.46 -13.90 -6.21
C VAL A 33 -21.32 -13.31 -7.31
N VAL A 34 -20.75 -13.04 -8.49
CA VAL A 34 -21.48 -12.51 -9.63
C VAL A 34 -22.56 -13.47 -10.12
N GLU A 35 -22.24 -14.76 -10.24
CA GLU A 35 -23.24 -15.78 -10.62
C GLU A 35 -24.41 -15.85 -9.61
N ASN A 36 -24.11 -15.80 -8.32
CA ASN A 36 -25.15 -15.83 -7.29
C ASN A 36 -26.04 -14.59 -7.35
N ILE A 37 -25.46 -13.40 -7.50
CA ILE A 37 -26.22 -12.13 -7.68
C ILE A 37 -27.09 -12.22 -8.94
N SER A 38 -26.54 -12.69 -10.06
CA SER A 38 -27.27 -12.87 -11.31
C SER A 38 -28.49 -13.79 -11.14
N LYS A 39 -28.32 -14.92 -10.47
CA LYS A 39 -29.41 -15.85 -10.17
C LYS A 39 -30.48 -15.24 -9.25
N GLN A 40 -30.07 -14.51 -8.20
CA GLN A 40 -31.01 -13.87 -7.26
C GLN A 40 -31.81 -12.74 -7.89
N LEU A 41 -31.19 -11.97 -8.78
CA LEU A 41 -31.82 -10.83 -9.45
C LEU A 41 -32.52 -11.22 -10.76
N ASN A 42 -32.39 -12.49 -11.22
CA ASN A 42 -32.82 -12.96 -12.54
C ASN A 42 -32.31 -12.03 -13.66
N ALA A 43 -31.05 -11.60 -13.55
CA ALA A 43 -30.38 -10.66 -14.43
C ALA A 43 -29.31 -11.35 -15.30
N ASN A 44 -28.94 -10.72 -16.41
CA ASN A 44 -27.85 -11.23 -17.24
C ASN A 44 -26.52 -11.14 -16.46
N VAL A 45 -25.68 -12.18 -16.54
CA VAL A 45 -24.37 -12.25 -15.87
C VAL A 45 -23.46 -11.09 -16.30
N ASP A 46 -23.46 -10.73 -17.61
CA ASP A 46 -22.63 -9.66 -18.13
C ASP A 46 -23.03 -8.30 -17.57
N ASP A 47 -24.34 -8.06 -17.41
CA ASP A 47 -24.85 -6.83 -16.80
C ASP A 47 -24.47 -6.74 -15.32
N VAL A 48 -24.59 -7.84 -14.59
CA VAL A 48 -24.15 -7.91 -13.18
C VAL A 48 -22.65 -7.68 -13.08
N TRP A 49 -21.86 -8.34 -13.94
CA TRP A 49 -20.41 -8.17 -13.98
C TRP A 49 -19.99 -6.73 -14.25
N LYS A 50 -20.68 -6.05 -15.14
CA LYS A 50 -20.43 -4.63 -15.46
C LYS A 50 -20.55 -3.71 -14.23
N TYR A 51 -21.53 -3.93 -13.38
CA TYR A 51 -21.66 -3.15 -12.13
C TYR A 51 -20.74 -3.66 -11.03
N TYR A 52 -20.62 -4.97 -10.90
CA TYR A 52 -19.79 -5.58 -9.89
C TYR A 52 -18.31 -5.21 -10.04
N SER A 53 -17.78 -5.20 -11.26
CA SER A 53 -16.39 -4.81 -11.54
C SER A 53 -16.07 -3.36 -11.16
N ARG A 54 -17.09 -2.51 -11.09
CA ARG A 54 -16.94 -1.10 -10.70
C ARG A 54 -16.99 -0.87 -9.19
N TYR A 55 -17.83 -1.63 -8.48
CA TYR A 55 -18.12 -1.39 -7.07
C TYR A 55 -17.70 -2.55 -6.17
N GLY A 56 -18.08 -3.77 -6.50
CA GLY A 56 -17.87 -4.95 -5.67
C GLY A 56 -16.45 -5.49 -5.75
N ALA A 57 -15.95 -5.72 -6.96
CA ALA A 57 -14.62 -6.26 -7.18
C ALA A 57 -13.52 -5.39 -6.53
N PRO A 58 -13.51 -4.04 -6.66
CA PRO A 58 -12.53 -3.22 -5.97
C PRO A 58 -12.50 -3.42 -4.46
N VAL A 59 -13.67 -3.57 -3.82
CA VAL A 59 -13.76 -3.81 -2.37
C VAL A 59 -13.14 -5.16 -2.00
N VAL A 60 -13.52 -6.22 -2.72
CA VAL A 60 -13.00 -7.57 -2.48
C VAL A 60 -11.50 -7.64 -2.72
N GLU A 61 -11.03 -7.09 -3.83
CA GLU A 61 -9.64 -7.14 -4.23
C GLU A 61 -8.73 -6.34 -3.30
N GLU A 62 -9.13 -5.11 -2.93
CA GLU A 62 -8.37 -4.31 -1.98
C GLU A 62 -8.36 -4.94 -0.58
N LEU A 63 -9.41 -5.69 -0.20
CA LEU A 63 -9.45 -6.43 1.05
C LEU A 63 -8.41 -7.55 1.07
N PHE A 64 -8.36 -8.39 0.03
CA PHE A 64 -7.39 -9.49 -0.04
C PHE A 64 -5.95 -8.98 -0.16
N LYS A 65 -5.69 -7.99 -1.00
CA LYS A 65 -4.38 -7.35 -1.11
C LYS A 65 -3.97 -6.67 0.20
N GLY A 66 -4.91 -5.96 0.84
CA GLY A 66 -4.67 -5.24 2.08
C GLY A 66 -4.42 -6.15 3.28
N ALA A 67 -5.03 -7.33 3.34
CA ALA A 67 -4.92 -8.25 4.47
C ALA A 67 -3.46 -8.61 4.79
N ILE A 68 -2.63 -8.84 3.77
CA ILE A 68 -1.21 -9.13 3.97
C ILE A 68 -0.43 -7.92 4.49
N LEU A 69 -0.74 -6.72 3.99
CA LEU A 69 -0.10 -5.49 4.47
C LEU A 69 -0.47 -5.21 5.92
N VAL A 70 -1.72 -5.46 6.29
CA VAL A 70 -2.17 -5.41 7.71
C VAL A 70 -1.35 -6.36 8.56
N TYR A 71 -1.18 -7.61 8.11
CA TYR A 71 -0.36 -8.59 8.81
C TYR A 71 1.09 -8.13 8.98
N LEU A 72 1.73 -7.65 7.90
CA LEU A 72 3.13 -7.20 7.93
C LEU A 72 3.34 -5.98 8.84
N ILE A 73 2.42 -5.00 8.82
CA ILE A 73 2.47 -3.84 9.70
C ILE A 73 2.33 -4.27 11.16
N ARG A 74 1.36 -5.15 11.45
CA ARG A 74 1.13 -5.64 12.82
C ARG A 74 2.24 -6.52 13.37
N ALA A 75 2.87 -7.32 12.50
CA ALA A 75 4.03 -8.12 12.85
C ALA A 75 5.33 -7.30 12.95
N SER A 76 5.25 -5.97 12.87
CA SER A 76 6.40 -5.05 12.88
C SER A 76 7.47 -5.39 11.84
N LYS A 77 7.04 -5.97 10.70
CA LYS A 77 7.91 -6.27 9.56
C LYS A 77 8.12 -5.07 8.65
N ILE A 78 7.28 -4.05 8.76
CA ILE A 78 7.36 -2.78 8.05
C ILE A 78 7.80 -1.71 9.05
N GLY A 79 9.04 -1.23 8.90
CA GLY A 79 9.65 -0.24 9.79
C GLY A 79 9.22 1.18 9.46
N PHE A 80 9.37 1.58 8.21
CA PHE A 80 9.16 2.94 7.74
C PHE A 80 8.07 3.04 6.67
N ASN A 81 7.58 4.25 6.42
CA ASN A 81 6.62 4.50 5.34
C ASN A 81 7.18 4.16 3.95
N ILE A 82 8.49 4.24 3.76
CA ILE A 82 9.15 3.82 2.51
C ILE A 82 9.00 2.31 2.31
N ASP A 83 9.25 1.51 3.36
CA ASP A 83 9.04 0.06 3.30
C ASP A 83 7.58 -0.26 3.02
N ALA A 84 6.65 0.43 3.69
CA ALA A 84 5.22 0.29 3.46
C ALA A 84 4.86 0.55 1.98
N ALA A 85 5.44 1.59 1.39
CA ALA A 85 5.23 1.93 -0.01
C ALA A 85 5.73 0.84 -0.95
N ILE A 86 6.93 0.32 -0.71
CA ILE A 86 7.55 -0.71 -1.56
C ILE A 86 6.77 -2.03 -1.46
N TYR A 87 6.39 -2.46 -0.24
CA TYR A 87 5.54 -3.65 -0.06
C TYR A 87 4.17 -3.47 -0.71
N GLY A 88 3.54 -2.31 -0.51
CA GLY A 88 2.25 -1.98 -1.13
C GLY A 88 2.32 -2.05 -2.65
N PHE A 89 3.32 -1.38 -3.25
CA PHE A 89 3.53 -1.41 -4.69
C PHE A 89 3.79 -2.83 -5.21
N GLY A 90 4.63 -3.61 -4.52
CA GLY A 90 4.93 -5.00 -4.87
C GLY A 90 3.69 -5.88 -4.87
N VAL A 91 2.85 -5.80 -3.84
CA VAL A 91 1.57 -6.54 -3.76
C VAL A 91 0.62 -6.13 -4.89
N GLY A 92 0.45 -4.82 -5.12
CA GLY A 92 -0.42 -4.34 -6.20
C GLY A 92 0.09 -4.71 -7.59
N ALA A 93 1.39 -4.61 -7.85
CA ALA A 93 2.00 -4.99 -9.12
C ALA A 93 1.86 -6.50 -9.39
N GLY A 94 2.08 -7.34 -8.35
CA GLY A 94 1.87 -8.78 -8.44
C GLY A 94 0.43 -9.15 -8.79
N PHE A 95 -0.54 -8.47 -8.16
CA PHE A 95 -1.96 -8.62 -8.49
C PHE A 95 -2.22 -8.29 -9.97
N ALA A 96 -1.76 -7.12 -10.43
CA ALA A 96 -1.95 -6.66 -11.79
C ALA A 96 -1.36 -7.60 -12.85
N ILE A 97 -0.22 -8.25 -12.57
CA ILE A 97 0.38 -9.24 -13.47
C ILE A 97 -0.60 -10.37 -13.75
N ILE A 98 -1.15 -10.99 -12.71
CA ILE A 98 -2.08 -12.12 -12.87
C ILE A 98 -3.40 -11.66 -13.50
N GLU A 99 -3.94 -10.54 -13.07
CA GLU A 99 -5.16 -9.99 -13.66
C GLU A 99 -4.98 -9.71 -15.15
N ASN A 100 -3.86 -9.10 -15.55
CA ASN A 100 -3.60 -8.84 -16.97
C ASN A 100 -3.41 -10.12 -17.78
N LEU A 101 -2.73 -11.13 -17.23
CA LEU A 101 -2.62 -12.45 -17.86
C LEU A 101 -4.00 -13.11 -18.03
N TYR A 102 -4.87 -13.01 -17.02
CA TYR A 102 -6.23 -13.51 -17.09
C TYR A 102 -7.01 -12.85 -18.24
N TYR A 103 -6.99 -11.52 -18.34
CA TYR A 103 -7.69 -10.81 -19.40
C TYR A 103 -7.19 -11.15 -20.80
N VAL A 104 -5.89 -11.29 -20.97
CA VAL A 104 -5.30 -11.62 -22.29
C VAL A 104 -5.54 -13.08 -22.66
N TYR A 105 -5.36 -14.01 -21.70
CA TYR A 105 -5.35 -15.44 -21.98
C TYR A 105 -6.73 -16.09 -21.92
N VAL A 106 -7.53 -15.70 -20.90
CA VAL A 106 -8.84 -16.33 -20.65
C VAL A 106 -9.95 -15.63 -21.43
N LEU A 107 -9.94 -14.30 -21.44
CA LEU A 107 -10.97 -13.53 -22.16
C LEU A 107 -10.63 -13.28 -23.63
N GLY A 108 -9.45 -13.71 -24.09
CA GLY A 108 -9.06 -13.61 -25.50
C GLY A 108 -9.06 -12.16 -26.02
N VAL A 109 -8.77 -11.18 -25.14
CA VAL A 109 -8.74 -9.78 -25.54
C VAL A 109 -7.65 -9.58 -26.59
N GLU A 110 -8.04 -9.10 -27.76
CA GLU A 110 -7.07 -8.77 -28.83
C GLU A 110 -6.05 -7.76 -28.30
N THR A 111 -4.78 -8.16 -28.31
CA THR A 111 -3.69 -7.32 -27.86
C THR A 111 -3.24 -6.37 -28.96
N ASN A 112 -3.48 -5.10 -28.76
CA ASN A 112 -2.88 -4.03 -29.57
C ASN A 112 -2.11 -3.08 -28.64
N LEU A 113 -1.35 -2.15 -29.22
CA LEU A 113 -0.53 -1.20 -28.46
C LEU A 113 -1.36 -0.43 -27.41
N THR A 114 -2.57 -0.02 -27.75
CA THR A 114 -3.46 0.71 -26.83
C THR A 114 -3.87 -0.13 -25.66
N VAL A 115 -4.30 -1.38 -25.88
CA VAL A 115 -4.65 -2.33 -24.81
C VAL A 115 -3.43 -2.62 -23.93
N PHE A 116 -2.25 -2.82 -24.55
CA PHE A 116 -1.01 -3.03 -23.80
C PHE A 116 -0.66 -1.84 -22.89
N VAL A 117 -0.80 -0.61 -23.38
CA VAL A 117 -0.56 0.60 -22.57
C VAL A 117 -1.57 0.73 -21.43
N ILE A 118 -2.86 0.58 -21.72
CA ILE A 118 -3.91 0.72 -20.70
C ILE A 118 -3.79 -0.35 -19.62
N ARG A 119 -3.69 -1.61 -20.01
CA ARG A 119 -3.62 -2.72 -19.07
C ARG A 119 -2.23 -2.91 -18.49
N GLY A 120 -1.18 -2.88 -19.30
CA GLY A 120 0.18 -3.10 -18.83
C GLY A 120 0.66 -2.01 -17.86
N PHE A 121 0.47 -0.75 -18.21
CA PHE A 121 0.89 0.38 -17.38
C PHE A 121 -0.24 0.93 -16.51
N GLY A 122 -1.40 1.21 -17.08
CA GLY A 122 -2.50 1.85 -16.36
C GLY A 122 -2.99 1.00 -15.20
N THR A 123 -3.32 -0.25 -15.45
CA THR A 123 -3.79 -1.18 -14.41
C THR A 123 -2.68 -1.50 -13.39
N ALA A 124 -1.44 -1.73 -13.85
CA ALA A 124 -0.33 -2.03 -12.95
C ALA A 124 -0.01 -0.86 -12.00
N ILE A 125 0.00 0.38 -12.50
CA ILE A 125 0.23 1.57 -11.68
C ILE A 125 -0.98 1.84 -10.78
N MET A 126 -2.19 1.59 -11.24
CA MET A 126 -3.38 1.73 -10.42
C MET A 126 -3.33 0.78 -9.21
N HIS A 127 -3.16 -0.52 -9.41
CA HIS A 127 -3.08 -1.48 -8.31
C HIS A 127 -1.85 -1.25 -7.41
N GLY A 128 -0.69 -1.00 -8.02
CA GLY A 128 0.53 -0.65 -7.27
C GLY A 128 0.35 0.60 -6.42
N GLY A 129 -0.23 1.64 -7.03
CA GLY A 129 -0.47 2.93 -6.37
C GLY A 129 -1.50 2.87 -5.26
N THR A 130 -2.66 2.23 -5.49
CA THR A 130 -3.71 2.08 -4.47
C THR A 130 -3.19 1.33 -3.24
N MET A 131 -2.45 0.23 -3.45
CA MET A 131 -1.85 -0.53 -2.35
C MET A 131 -0.72 0.23 -1.66
N THR A 132 0.03 1.04 -2.38
CA THR A 132 1.02 1.94 -1.76
C THR A 132 0.34 2.97 -0.86
N LEU A 133 -0.72 3.63 -1.34
CA LEU A 133 -1.50 4.57 -0.53
C LEU A 133 -2.11 3.89 0.71
N PHE A 134 -2.72 2.71 0.52
CA PHE A 134 -3.20 1.90 1.64
C PHE A 134 -2.12 1.69 2.69
N ALA A 135 -0.95 1.17 2.28
CA ALA A 135 0.13 0.79 3.18
C ALA A 135 0.69 1.99 3.96
N ILE A 136 0.91 3.13 3.28
CA ILE A 136 1.43 4.35 3.92
C ILE A 136 0.41 4.92 4.92
N ILE A 137 -0.87 5.00 4.55
CA ILE A 137 -1.92 5.49 5.45
C ILE A 137 -2.04 4.58 6.66
N ALA A 138 -2.15 3.26 6.43
CA ALA A 138 -2.28 2.26 7.47
C ALA A 138 -1.07 2.28 8.44
N LYS A 139 0.16 2.35 7.92
CA LYS A 139 1.38 2.44 8.72
C LYS A 139 1.41 3.73 9.53
N THR A 140 1.18 4.88 8.90
CA THR A 140 1.17 6.19 9.58
C THR A 140 0.16 6.24 10.71
N MET A 141 -1.06 5.73 10.49
CA MET A 141 -2.12 5.74 11.51
C MET A 141 -1.84 4.75 12.64
N THR A 142 -1.23 3.61 12.31
CA THR A 142 -0.81 2.62 13.30
C THR A 142 0.28 3.18 14.20
N ASP A 143 1.30 3.83 13.64
CA ASP A 143 2.41 4.44 14.40
C ASP A 143 1.91 5.56 15.33
N ARG A 144 0.95 6.35 14.86
CA ARG A 144 0.32 7.41 15.64
C ARG A 144 -0.77 6.93 16.60
N LYS A 145 -1.07 5.62 16.64
CA LYS A 145 -2.11 5.00 17.44
C LYS A 145 -3.50 5.65 17.25
N ILE A 146 -3.77 6.15 16.05
CA ILE A 146 -5.05 6.78 15.71
C ILE A 146 -6.10 5.68 15.54
N TRP A 147 -7.28 5.88 16.17
CA TRP A 147 -8.44 4.96 16.13
C TRP A 147 -8.20 3.55 16.65
N GLY A 148 -7.25 3.39 17.56
CA GLY A 148 -7.03 2.11 18.26
C GLY A 148 -6.36 1.05 17.37
N LYS A 149 -6.50 -0.20 17.81
CA LYS A 149 -5.69 -1.32 17.33
C LYS A 149 -5.93 -1.72 15.86
N TRP A 150 -7.16 -1.54 15.37
CA TRP A 150 -7.61 -1.96 14.04
C TRP A 150 -8.08 -0.79 13.16
N GLY A 151 -8.55 0.28 13.78
CA GLY A 151 -9.14 1.43 13.09
C GLY A 151 -8.18 2.12 12.12
N GLY A 152 -6.87 2.04 12.36
CA GLY A 152 -5.86 2.64 11.49
C GLY A 152 -5.83 2.10 10.05
N PHE A 153 -6.38 0.90 9.81
CA PHE A 153 -6.41 0.28 8.48
C PHE A 153 -7.61 0.74 7.63
N ILE A 154 -8.70 1.16 8.26
CA ILE A 154 -9.95 1.53 7.58
C ILE A 154 -9.76 2.68 6.58
N PRO A 155 -9.11 3.81 6.91
CA PRO A 155 -8.92 4.89 5.94
C PRO A 155 -8.07 4.50 4.75
N GLY A 156 -7.02 3.69 4.97
CA GLY A 156 -6.19 3.16 3.89
C GLY A 156 -7.00 2.30 2.94
N PHE A 157 -7.78 1.36 3.49
CA PHE A 157 -8.65 0.49 2.73
C PHE A 157 -9.69 1.27 1.91
N PHE A 158 -10.37 2.22 2.56
CA PHE A 158 -11.37 3.03 1.90
C PHE A 158 -10.76 3.88 0.76
N THR A 159 -9.59 4.48 1.01
CA THR A 159 -8.86 5.24 -0.01
C THR A 159 -8.53 4.35 -1.21
N ALA A 160 -7.96 3.17 -0.98
CA ALA A 160 -7.59 2.25 -2.05
C ALA A 160 -8.82 1.80 -2.86
N ALA A 161 -9.90 1.38 -2.19
CA ALA A 161 -11.12 0.92 -2.84
C ALA A 161 -11.79 2.03 -3.67
N VAL A 162 -11.80 3.29 -3.19
CA VAL A 162 -12.35 4.44 -3.91
C VAL A 162 -11.54 4.75 -5.16
N PHE A 163 -10.20 4.82 -5.07
CA PHE A 163 -9.36 5.08 -6.23
C PHE A 163 -9.45 3.96 -7.28
N HIS A 164 -9.46 2.70 -6.83
CA HIS A 164 -9.64 1.56 -7.71
C HIS A 164 -11.02 1.60 -8.40
N SER A 165 -12.09 1.78 -7.64
CA SER A 165 -13.44 1.90 -8.17
C SER A 165 -13.55 3.05 -9.18
N PHE A 166 -12.97 4.21 -8.86
CA PHE A 166 -12.95 5.36 -9.77
C PHE A 166 -12.27 5.02 -11.10
N TYR A 167 -11.15 4.31 -11.05
CA TYR A 167 -10.46 3.86 -12.27
C TYR A 167 -11.36 2.93 -13.10
N ASN A 168 -12.05 1.98 -12.49
CA ASN A 168 -12.90 1.00 -13.16
C ASN A 168 -14.21 1.58 -13.72
N HIS A 169 -14.57 2.81 -13.35
CA HIS A 169 -15.74 3.47 -13.93
C HIS A 169 -15.52 3.99 -15.35
N PHE A 170 -14.27 4.20 -15.75
CA PHE A 170 -13.94 4.75 -17.06
C PHE A 170 -14.72 6.01 -17.42
N PHE A 171 -14.86 6.95 -16.46
CA PHE A 171 -15.53 8.24 -16.69
C PHE A 171 -14.90 9.05 -17.82
N PHE A 172 -13.62 8.81 -18.07
CA PHE A 172 -12.87 9.39 -19.17
C PHE A 172 -12.40 8.27 -20.11
N ASN A 173 -11.89 8.68 -21.28
CA ASN A 173 -11.24 7.74 -22.19
C ASN A 173 -10.16 6.94 -21.42
N PRO A 174 -10.12 5.59 -21.53
CA PRO A 174 -9.18 4.76 -20.79
C PRO A 174 -7.72 5.16 -20.94
N LEU A 175 -7.33 5.66 -22.11
CA LEU A 175 -5.97 6.15 -22.34
C LEU A 175 -5.67 7.42 -21.52
N ILE A 176 -6.63 8.34 -21.41
CA ILE A 176 -6.49 9.55 -20.60
C ILE A 176 -6.38 9.17 -19.11
N LEU A 177 -7.22 8.24 -18.62
CA LEU A 177 -7.14 7.74 -17.25
C LEU A 177 -5.80 7.08 -16.96
N THR A 178 -5.29 6.29 -17.90
CA THR A 178 -3.96 5.69 -17.80
C THR A 178 -2.86 6.75 -17.68
N LEU A 179 -2.86 7.75 -18.54
CA LEU A 179 -1.88 8.85 -18.50
C LEU A 179 -1.99 9.65 -17.19
N LEU A 180 -3.21 9.93 -16.73
CA LEU A 180 -3.41 10.58 -15.43
C LEU A 180 -2.86 9.75 -14.28
N ASN A 181 -3.11 8.44 -14.24
CA ASN A 181 -2.56 7.56 -13.22
C ASN A 181 -1.03 7.49 -13.24
N VAL A 182 -0.45 7.32 -14.43
CA VAL A 182 1.01 7.26 -14.62
C VAL A 182 1.71 8.53 -14.14
N VAL A 183 1.05 9.67 -14.20
CA VAL A 183 1.60 10.95 -13.71
C VAL A 183 1.23 11.17 -12.23
N THR A 184 -0.05 11.03 -11.88
CA THR A 184 -0.56 11.43 -10.56
C THR A 184 -0.01 10.56 -9.44
N ILE A 185 0.01 9.24 -9.62
CA ILE A 185 0.46 8.32 -8.55
C ILE A 185 1.94 8.53 -8.22
N PRO A 186 2.89 8.54 -9.19
CA PRO A 186 4.29 8.84 -8.88
C PRO A 186 4.50 10.23 -8.24
N VAL A 187 3.74 11.25 -8.67
CA VAL A 187 3.82 12.59 -8.07
C VAL A 187 3.36 12.56 -6.60
N ILE A 188 2.24 11.90 -6.30
CA ILE A 188 1.76 11.74 -4.92
C ILE A 188 2.82 11.00 -4.08
N LEU A 189 3.37 9.90 -4.60
CA LEU A 189 4.41 9.14 -3.90
C LEU A 189 5.67 9.97 -3.66
N MET A 190 6.11 10.72 -4.66
CA MET A 190 7.27 11.62 -4.51
C MET A 190 7.03 12.68 -3.42
N LEU A 191 5.82 13.25 -3.34
CA LEU A 191 5.47 14.22 -2.29
C LEU A 191 5.46 13.58 -0.90
N ILE A 192 4.93 12.35 -0.79
CA ILE A 192 4.92 11.59 0.47
C ILE A 192 6.36 11.27 0.89
N PHE A 193 7.21 10.81 -0.03
CA PHE A 193 8.61 10.49 0.26
C PHE A 193 9.39 11.72 0.70
N LYS A 194 9.29 12.84 0.00
CA LYS A 194 9.93 14.10 0.41
C LYS A 194 9.47 14.56 1.80
N ARG A 195 8.20 14.37 2.14
CA ARG A 195 7.69 14.69 3.47
C ARG A 195 8.22 13.75 4.54
N SER A 196 8.29 12.44 4.23
CA SER A 196 8.84 11.42 5.13
C SER A 196 10.34 11.63 5.38
N GLU A 197 11.09 11.95 4.34
CA GLU A 197 12.52 12.26 4.44
C GLU A 197 12.80 13.48 5.33
N ARG A 198 12.07 14.60 5.13
CA ARG A 198 12.20 15.77 5.99
C ARG A 198 11.85 15.46 7.45
N PHE A 199 10.82 14.65 7.68
CA PHE A 199 10.47 14.22 9.03
C PHE A 199 11.60 13.41 9.68
N LEU A 200 12.21 12.49 8.94
CA LEU A 200 13.33 11.67 9.42
C LEU A 200 14.58 12.53 9.69
N GLN A 201 14.91 13.45 8.80
CA GLN A 201 16.03 14.40 9.00
C GLN A 201 15.84 15.25 10.25
N ASN A 202 14.63 15.78 10.46
CA ASN A 202 14.33 16.56 11.65
C ASN A 202 14.40 15.71 12.93
N TRP A 203 13.89 14.47 12.88
CA TRP A 203 13.94 13.56 14.02
C TRP A 203 15.38 13.15 14.38
N LEU A 204 16.21 12.87 13.39
CA LEU A 204 17.63 12.58 13.58
C LEU A 204 18.38 13.82 14.10
N GLY A 205 18.09 15.01 13.58
CA GLY A 205 18.68 16.26 14.05
C GLY A 205 18.43 16.48 15.54
N VAL A 206 17.18 16.33 15.99
CA VAL A 206 16.83 16.44 17.42
C VAL A 206 17.55 15.36 18.25
N GLY A 207 17.69 14.13 17.72
CA GLY A 207 18.44 13.08 18.40
C GLY A 207 19.92 13.41 18.57
N PHE A 208 20.57 13.92 17.53
CA PHE A 208 21.98 14.33 17.56
C PHE A 208 22.22 15.52 18.50
N ASP A 209 21.34 16.53 18.50
CA ASP A 209 21.42 17.67 19.41
C ASP A 209 21.30 17.20 20.87
N THR A 210 20.37 16.30 21.15
CA THR A 210 20.21 15.71 22.51
C THR A 210 21.44 14.91 22.93
N ASP A 211 22.03 14.12 22.06
CA ASP A 211 23.24 13.33 22.34
C ASP A 211 24.45 14.26 22.55
N GLN A 212 24.54 15.36 21.80
CA GLN A 212 25.59 16.37 21.99
C GLN A 212 25.45 17.10 23.32
N ASP A 213 24.23 17.51 23.70
CA ASP A 213 23.94 18.09 25.02
C ASP A 213 24.31 17.12 26.16
N LEU A 214 24.00 15.82 26.01
CA LEU A 214 24.40 14.79 26.99
C LEU A 214 25.92 14.66 27.10
N LEU A 215 26.63 14.65 25.96
CA LEU A 215 28.10 14.59 25.95
C LEU A 215 28.71 15.82 26.61
N ASP A 216 28.16 16.99 26.38
CA ASP A 216 28.61 18.23 27.02
C ASP A 216 28.35 18.22 28.52
N MET A 217 27.22 17.68 28.98
CA MET A 217 26.94 17.45 30.40
C MET A 217 27.95 16.49 31.06
N VAL A 218 28.28 15.39 30.34
CA VAL A 218 29.29 14.42 30.78
C VAL A 218 30.68 15.11 30.92
N ASN A 219 31.10 15.85 29.89
CA ASN A 219 32.38 16.52 29.85
C ASN A 219 32.50 17.63 30.93
N GLN A 220 31.37 18.26 31.28
CA GLN A 220 31.31 19.26 32.34
C GLN A 220 31.15 18.68 33.75
N GLY A 221 31.08 17.35 33.90
CA GLY A 221 30.87 16.68 35.19
C GLY A 221 29.48 16.92 35.82
N LYS A 222 28.52 17.43 35.02
CA LYS A 222 27.17 17.77 35.49
C LYS A 222 26.15 16.66 35.40
N VAL A 223 26.56 15.45 35.04
CA VAL A 223 25.66 14.29 34.96
C VAL A 223 25.03 13.97 36.32
N GLY A 224 25.79 14.22 37.41
CA GLY A 224 25.31 14.02 38.78
C GLY A 224 24.10 14.86 39.15
N ASP A 225 23.90 16.01 38.50
CA ASP A 225 22.81 16.97 38.78
C ASP A 225 21.54 16.60 38.01
N THR A 226 21.54 15.53 37.23
CA THR A 226 20.38 15.02 36.49
C THR A 226 19.68 13.88 37.24
N LYS A 227 18.39 13.67 37.02
CA LYS A 227 17.63 12.55 37.61
C LYS A 227 18.26 11.18 37.29
N VAL A 228 18.93 11.04 36.15
CA VAL A 228 19.66 9.81 35.76
C VAL A 228 20.95 9.70 36.58
N GLY A 229 21.68 10.80 36.78
CA GLY A 229 22.87 10.83 37.61
C GLY A 229 22.56 10.60 39.09
N GLU A 230 21.49 11.17 39.65
CA GLU A 230 20.97 10.88 40.99
C GLU A 230 20.64 9.38 41.15
N TYR A 231 19.96 8.78 40.16
CA TYR A 231 19.66 7.36 40.17
C TYR A 231 20.92 6.49 40.15
N LEU A 232 21.88 6.80 39.29
CA LEU A 232 23.14 6.06 39.20
C LEU A 232 24.03 6.18 40.46
N GLN A 233 23.93 7.29 41.21
CA GLN A 233 24.63 7.50 42.49
C GLN A 233 23.90 6.78 43.64
N SER A 234 22.65 6.37 43.47
CA SER A 234 21.86 5.68 44.48
C SER A 234 21.98 4.16 44.44
N ILE A 235 22.68 3.60 43.42
CA ILE A 235 22.97 2.19 43.25
C ILE A 235 24.39 1.89 43.76
#